data_7cd653afd47b0407ce9830597dd9b9c2
#
_entry.id   7cd653afd47b0407ce9830597dd9b9c2
#
_cell.length_a   1.000
_cell.length_b   1.000
_cell.length_c   1.000
_cell.angle_alpha   90.00
_cell.angle_beta   90.00
_cell.angle_gamma   90.00
#
_symmetry.space_group_name_H-M   'P 1'
#
loop_
_entity.id
_entity.type
_entity.pdbx_description
1 polymer ?
#
loop_
_entity_poly.entity_id
_entity_poly.type
_entity_poly.pdbx_seq_one_letter_code
_entity_poly.pdbx_strand_id
1 'polypeptide(L)'
;YVRRDDVGEEEYAAFKKWDIGDIIGVEGFVFKTQTGEISVHSTNISLLSKSLLPLPEKFHGLKDTDTRYRQRYVDLIVNPEVKDTFYKRSQIMKEIRAFLDARGFTEVDTPILLPLEIGAAARPFKTHHNTLDMDMYLRIETELYLKRLIVGGMHRVYEVGRIFRNEGMDTKHNPEFTTVELYQAFTDFHGIMDLVEEMNKQIALNVCGSTVITYQGKEIDMGQIGRASCRERV
;
A
#
# COMPACT_ATOMS: atom_id res chain seq x y z
N TYR A 1 -7.51 22.40 -24.15
CA TYR A 1 -8.20 23.49 -24.83
C TYR A 1 -8.43 23.09 -26.30
N VAL A 2 -9.68 22.91 -26.68
CA VAL A 2 -10.09 22.45 -28.02
C VAL A 2 -10.90 23.54 -28.70
N ARG A 3 -10.48 23.98 -29.90
CA ARG A 3 -11.23 24.93 -30.73
C ARG A 3 -11.57 24.28 -32.07
N ARG A 4 -12.77 24.58 -32.57
CA ARG A 4 -13.23 24.06 -33.87
C ARG A 4 -12.29 24.42 -35.00
N ASP A 5 -11.77 25.66 -35.02
CA ASP A 5 -10.91 26.18 -36.08
C ASP A 5 -9.52 25.51 -36.09
N ASP A 6 -9.10 24.91 -34.97
CA ASP A 6 -7.78 24.29 -34.83
C ASP A 6 -7.82 22.76 -35.09
N VAL A 7 -8.90 22.07 -34.68
CA VAL A 7 -9.04 20.61 -34.84
C VAL A 7 -9.91 20.20 -36.04
N GLY A 8 -10.64 21.13 -36.64
CA GLY A 8 -11.58 20.85 -37.70
C GLY A 8 -13.02 20.66 -37.20
N GLU A 9 -13.97 20.83 -38.16
CA GLU A 9 -15.40 20.80 -37.81
C GLU A 9 -15.91 19.40 -37.43
N GLU A 10 -15.42 18.38 -38.12
CA GLU A 10 -15.81 16.98 -37.93
C GLU A 10 -15.34 16.46 -36.56
N GLU A 11 -14.05 16.62 -36.25
CA GLU A 11 -13.45 16.24 -34.99
C GLU A 11 -14.06 16.99 -33.79
N TYR A 12 -14.33 18.29 -33.96
CA TYR A 12 -15.00 19.08 -32.94
C TYR A 12 -16.44 18.64 -32.70
N ALA A 13 -17.18 18.24 -33.73
CA ALA A 13 -18.53 17.70 -33.63
C ALA A 13 -18.54 16.32 -32.94
N ALA A 14 -17.52 15.49 -33.20
CA ALA A 14 -17.31 14.22 -32.49
C ALA A 14 -16.98 14.44 -31.03
N PHE A 15 -16.04 15.34 -30.73
CA PHE A 15 -15.63 15.71 -29.37
C PHE A 15 -16.81 16.11 -28.46
N LYS A 16 -17.77 16.86 -29.00
CA LYS A 16 -18.98 17.28 -28.27
C LYS A 16 -19.88 16.13 -27.85
N LYS A 17 -19.71 14.93 -28.40
CA LYS A 17 -20.49 13.72 -28.08
C LYS A 17 -19.76 12.80 -27.12
N TRP A 18 -18.54 13.14 -26.72
CA TRP A 18 -17.76 12.36 -25.79
C TRP A 18 -18.24 12.57 -24.37
N ASP A 19 -18.03 11.56 -23.54
CA ASP A 19 -18.49 11.55 -22.16
C ASP A 19 -17.33 11.75 -21.17
N ILE A 20 -17.68 12.16 -19.97
CA ILE A 20 -16.71 12.24 -18.85
C ILE A 20 -16.23 10.83 -18.52
N GLY A 21 -14.91 10.62 -18.52
CA GLY A 21 -14.28 9.32 -18.32
C GLY A 21 -13.74 8.69 -19.60
N ASP A 22 -14.08 9.24 -20.78
CA ASP A 22 -13.44 8.84 -22.03
C ASP A 22 -11.94 9.13 -21.98
N ILE A 23 -11.15 8.23 -22.54
CA ILE A 23 -9.70 8.43 -22.70
C ILE A 23 -9.44 8.99 -24.09
N ILE A 24 -8.77 10.12 -24.13
CA ILE A 24 -8.51 10.83 -25.37
C ILE A 24 -7.00 11.00 -25.61
N GLY A 25 -6.61 10.96 -26.88
CA GLY A 25 -5.30 11.41 -27.35
C GLY A 25 -5.38 12.87 -27.76
N VAL A 26 -4.37 13.65 -27.43
CA VAL A 26 -4.28 15.08 -27.77
C VAL A 26 -2.89 15.37 -28.31
N GLU A 27 -2.84 15.95 -29.52
CA GLU A 27 -1.64 16.54 -30.07
C GLU A 27 -1.78 18.07 -30.06
N GLY A 28 -0.71 18.79 -29.73
CA GLY A 28 -0.73 20.23 -29.64
C GLY A 28 0.46 20.79 -28.85
N PHE A 29 0.35 22.03 -28.43
CA PHE A 29 1.40 22.70 -27.66
C PHE A 29 0.93 23.10 -26.27
N VAL A 30 1.85 23.04 -25.28
CA VAL A 30 1.58 23.42 -23.91
C VAL A 30 1.60 24.94 -23.77
N PHE A 31 0.62 25.49 -23.09
CA PHE A 31 0.57 26.92 -22.77
C PHE A 31 0.03 27.12 -21.34
N LYS A 32 0.22 28.32 -20.83
CA LYS A 32 -0.32 28.74 -19.53
C LYS A 32 -1.51 29.66 -19.75
N THR A 33 -2.65 29.34 -19.13
CA THR A 33 -3.85 30.17 -19.18
C THR A 33 -3.66 31.48 -18.44
N GLN A 34 -4.56 32.44 -18.65
CA GLN A 34 -4.54 33.70 -17.90
C GLN A 34 -4.69 33.52 -16.38
N THR A 35 -5.35 32.44 -15.94
CA THR A 35 -5.50 32.04 -14.53
C THR A 35 -4.31 31.24 -13.99
N GLY A 36 -3.28 31.00 -14.83
CA GLY A 36 -2.06 30.31 -14.43
C GLY A 36 -2.08 28.79 -14.61
N GLU A 37 -3.13 28.21 -15.16
CA GLU A 37 -3.31 26.77 -15.37
C GLU A 37 -2.51 26.30 -16.59
N ILE A 38 -1.77 25.19 -16.44
CA ILE A 38 -1.04 24.56 -17.55
C ILE A 38 -2.04 23.76 -18.38
N SER A 39 -2.13 24.09 -19.66
CA SER A 39 -3.09 23.50 -20.59
C SER A 39 -2.42 23.11 -21.91
N VAL A 40 -3.04 22.19 -22.65
CA VAL A 40 -2.64 21.84 -24.01
C VAL A 40 -3.61 22.47 -24.99
N HIS A 41 -3.10 23.28 -25.91
CA HIS A 41 -3.87 23.79 -27.05
C HIS A 41 -3.85 22.70 -28.13
N SER A 42 -5.00 22.10 -28.37
CA SER A 42 -5.13 20.94 -29.25
C SER A 42 -5.15 21.35 -30.73
N THR A 43 -4.29 20.72 -31.50
CA THR A 43 -4.31 20.76 -32.97
C THR A 43 -4.91 19.49 -33.58
N ASN A 44 -4.88 18.38 -32.81
CA ASN A 44 -5.55 17.13 -33.17
C ASN A 44 -6.07 16.47 -31.91
N ILE A 45 -7.21 15.77 -31.97
CA ILE A 45 -7.82 15.02 -30.89
C ILE A 45 -8.37 13.71 -31.43
N SER A 46 -8.25 12.65 -30.59
CA SER A 46 -8.78 11.34 -30.95
C SER A 46 -9.35 10.62 -29.72
N LEU A 47 -10.43 9.89 -29.90
CA LEU A 47 -10.98 9.00 -28.86
C LEU A 47 -10.17 7.70 -28.84
N LEU A 48 -9.45 7.44 -27.75
CA LEU A 48 -8.65 6.23 -27.57
C LEU A 48 -9.47 5.11 -26.93
N SER A 49 -10.33 5.45 -25.97
CA SER A 49 -11.19 4.47 -25.30
C SER A 49 -12.46 5.14 -24.80
N LYS A 50 -13.59 4.50 -25.07
CA LYS A 50 -14.91 4.96 -24.64
C LYS A 50 -15.22 4.48 -23.21
N SER A 51 -15.64 5.40 -22.35
CA SER A 51 -16.23 5.05 -21.05
C SER A 51 -17.66 4.56 -21.25
N LEU A 52 -17.91 3.29 -20.95
CA LEU A 52 -19.23 2.67 -21.12
C LEU A 52 -20.14 2.86 -19.89
N LEU A 53 -19.57 3.20 -18.74
CA LEU A 53 -20.29 3.49 -17.52
C LEU A 53 -19.93 4.89 -17.02
N PRO A 54 -20.90 5.70 -16.60
CA PRO A 54 -20.62 7.03 -16.07
C PRO A 54 -19.84 6.92 -14.77
N LEU A 55 -18.86 7.82 -14.60
CA LEU A 55 -18.17 7.97 -13.31
C LEU A 55 -19.12 8.64 -12.30
N PRO A 56 -18.96 8.34 -11.00
CA PRO A 56 -19.63 9.09 -9.94
C PRO A 56 -19.34 10.59 -10.08
N GLU A 57 -20.32 11.43 -9.69
CA GLU A 57 -20.18 12.87 -9.80
C GLU A 57 -18.90 13.40 -9.15
N LYS A 58 -18.12 14.17 -9.90
CA LYS A 58 -16.81 14.71 -9.51
C LYS A 58 -16.85 15.51 -8.19
N PHE A 59 -17.94 16.22 -7.93
CA PHE A 59 -18.06 17.10 -6.76
C PHE A 59 -18.41 16.36 -5.45
N HIS A 60 -18.97 15.17 -5.53
CA HIS A 60 -19.38 14.41 -4.36
C HIS A 60 -18.48 13.19 -4.11
N GLY A 61 -17.67 12.79 -5.11
CA GLY A 61 -16.83 11.60 -5.03
C GLY A 61 -17.64 10.33 -4.76
N LEU A 62 -16.93 9.24 -4.51
CA LEU A 62 -17.52 8.01 -4.03
C LEU A 62 -17.43 8.00 -2.49
N LYS A 63 -18.56 8.23 -1.78
CA LYS A 63 -18.60 8.36 -0.32
C LYS A 63 -18.89 7.05 0.39
N ASP A 64 -19.68 6.17 -0.24
CA ASP A 64 -20.04 4.87 0.35
C ASP A 64 -18.79 4.01 0.54
N THR A 65 -18.49 3.68 1.79
CA THR A 65 -17.26 2.97 2.16
C THR A 65 -17.19 1.57 1.57
N ASP A 66 -18.30 0.84 1.54
CA ASP A 66 -18.34 -0.51 0.98
C ASP A 66 -18.03 -0.51 -0.53
N THR A 67 -18.67 0.40 -1.26
CA THR A 67 -18.42 0.58 -2.69
C THR A 67 -16.98 1.02 -2.96
N ARG A 68 -16.40 1.92 -2.14
CA ARG A 68 -14.98 2.33 -2.25
C ARG A 68 -14.01 1.15 -2.09
N TYR A 69 -14.29 0.24 -1.19
CA TYR A 69 -13.47 -0.96 -1.01
C TYR A 69 -13.68 -1.99 -2.12
N ARG A 70 -14.91 -2.20 -2.58
CA ARG A 70 -15.23 -3.17 -3.65
C ARG A 70 -14.80 -2.70 -5.03
N GLN A 71 -14.92 -1.41 -5.30
CA GLN A 71 -14.56 -0.77 -6.58
C GLN A 71 -13.38 0.19 -6.40
N ARG A 72 -12.28 -0.32 -5.87
CA ARG A 72 -11.10 0.50 -5.56
C ARG A 72 -10.58 1.28 -6.78
N TYR A 73 -10.67 0.73 -7.98
CA TYR A 73 -10.28 1.39 -9.21
C TYR A 73 -11.14 2.65 -9.48
N VAL A 74 -12.42 2.63 -9.18
CA VAL A 74 -13.27 3.82 -9.28
C VAL A 74 -12.91 4.84 -8.20
N ASP A 75 -12.72 4.39 -6.95
CA ASP A 75 -12.28 5.23 -5.85
C ASP A 75 -10.97 5.97 -6.17
N LEU A 76 -10.01 5.29 -6.80
CA LEU A 76 -8.74 5.88 -7.26
C LEU A 76 -8.92 6.95 -8.37
N ILE A 77 -9.98 6.88 -9.16
CA ILE A 77 -10.29 7.86 -10.19
C ILE A 77 -10.91 9.12 -9.58
N VAL A 78 -11.89 8.93 -8.68
CA VAL A 78 -12.74 10.02 -8.19
C VAL A 78 -12.23 10.67 -6.91
N ASN A 79 -11.37 9.98 -6.14
CA ASN A 79 -10.77 10.44 -4.90
C ASN A 79 -9.22 10.44 -5.04
N PRO A 80 -8.60 11.50 -5.59
CA PRO A 80 -7.16 11.52 -5.88
C PRO A 80 -6.26 11.29 -4.66
N GLU A 81 -6.69 11.71 -3.47
CA GLU A 81 -5.97 11.53 -2.20
C GLU A 81 -5.77 10.05 -1.83
N VAL A 82 -6.62 9.16 -2.34
CA VAL A 82 -6.49 7.71 -2.12
C VAL A 82 -5.21 7.17 -2.77
N LYS A 83 -4.82 7.71 -3.93
CA LYS A 83 -3.55 7.34 -4.60
C LYS A 83 -2.34 7.64 -3.73
N ASP A 84 -2.34 8.80 -3.07
CA ASP A 84 -1.24 9.21 -2.17
C ASP A 84 -1.06 8.21 -1.02
N THR A 85 -2.14 7.72 -0.44
CA THR A 85 -2.10 6.68 0.59
C THR A 85 -1.41 5.40 0.10
N PHE A 86 -1.72 4.94 -1.12
CA PHE A 86 -1.06 3.75 -1.69
C PHE A 86 0.40 3.98 -2.05
N TYR A 87 0.74 5.18 -2.56
CA TYR A 87 2.14 5.54 -2.81
C TYR A 87 2.94 5.60 -1.51
N LYS A 88 2.42 6.23 -0.46
CA LYS A 88 3.05 6.25 0.87
C LYS A 88 3.24 4.85 1.43
N ARG A 89 2.22 3.98 1.32
CA ARG A 89 2.37 2.58 1.72
C ARG A 89 3.53 1.88 1.00
N SER A 90 3.66 2.08 -0.31
CA SER A 90 4.77 1.51 -1.08
C SER A 90 6.11 2.08 -0.68
N GLN A 91 6.18 3.38 -0.36
CA GLN A 91 7.39 4.02 0.14
C GLN A 91 7.77 3.48 1.53
N ILE A 92 6.81 3.33 2.45
CA ILE A 92 7.06 2.72 3.78
C ILE A 92 7.73 1.35 3.63
N MET A 93 7.22 0.49 2.74
CA MET A 93 7.80 -0.83 2.50
C MET A 93 9.23 -0.77 1.96
N LYS A 94 9.54 0.20 1.10
CA LYS A 94 10.90 0.44 0.61
C LYS A 94 11.83 0.93 1.71
N GLU A 95 11.36 1.86 2.54
CA GLU A 95 12.15 2.41 3.66
C GLU A 95 12.46 1.36 4.72
N ILE A 96 11.51 0.46 5.04
CA ILE A 96 11.74 -0.67 5.94
C ILE A 96 12.90 -1.54 5.42
N ARG A 97 12.85 -1.92 4.13
CA ARG A 97 13.91 -2.72 3.51
C ARG A 97 15.24 -1.98 3.54
N ALA A 98 15.28 -0.74 3.06
CA ALA A 98 16.51 0.05 3.04
C ALA A 98 17.11 0.23 4.44
N PHE A 99 16.28 0.43 5.46
CA PHE A 99 16.70 0.57 6.86
C PHE A 99 17.34 -0.71 7.39
N LEU A 100 16.73 -1.86 7.13
CA LEU A 100 17.19 -3.17 7.62
C LEU A 100 18.43 -3.64 6.85
N ASP A 101 18.43 -3.50 5.52
CA ASP A 101 19.56 -3.86 4.66
C ASP A 101 20.84 -3.07 5.04
N ALA A 102 20.69 -1.76 5.29
CA ALA A 102 21.80 -0.90 5.73
C ALA A 102 22.39 -1.32 7.08
N ARG A 103 21.66 -2.12 7.87
CA ARG A 103 22.11 -2.66 9.17
C ARG A 103 22.54 -4.11 9.10
N GLY A 104 22.68 -4.64 7.88
CA GLY A 104 23.17 -6.00 7.64
C GLY A 104 22.15 -7.09 7.92
N PHE A 105 20.86 -6.76 7.88
CA PHE A 105 19.83 -7.77 7.84
C PHE A 105 19.69 -8.32 6.43
N THR A 106 19.37 -9.60 6.33
CA THR A 106 19.07 -10.29 5.06
C THR A 106 17.58 -10.51 4.96
N GLU A 107 16.95 -10.03 3.88
CA GLU A 107 15.55 -10.39 3.58
C GLU A 107 15.50 -11.85 3.15
N VAL A 108 14.56 -12.58 3.71
CA VAL A 108 14.33 -13.99 3.39
C VAL A 108 12.88 -14.20 3.03
N ASP A 109 12.60 -15.31 2.32
CA ASP A 109 11.26 -15.72 1.94
C ASP A 109 11.05 -17.16 2.42
N THR A 110 10.13 -17.32 3.38
CA THR A 110 9.86 -18.61 4.00
C THR A 110 8.53 -19.21 3.51
N PRO A 111 8.28 -20.52 3.66
CA PRO A 111 7.10 -21.15 3.11
C PRO A 111 5.78 -20.57 3.62
N ILE A 112 4.84 -20.33 2.69
CA ILE A 112 3.47 -19.94 3.00
C ILE A 112 2.60 -21.15 3.32
N LEU A 113 2.80 -22.27 2.61
CA LEU A 113 2.08 -23.52 2.86
C LEU A 113 2.84 -24.38 3.86
N LEU A 114 2.18 -24.74 4.95
CA LEU A 114 2.76 -25.47 6.07
C LEU A 114 2.03 -26.81 6.25
N PRO A 115 2.76 -27.89 6.58
CA PRO A 115 2.14 -29.19 6.85
C PRO A 115 1.50 -29.25 8.25
N LEU A 116 1.77 -28.28 9.12
CA LEU A 116 1.30 -28.24 10.48
C LEU A 116 0.73 -26.87 10.81
N GLU A 117 -0.28 -26.84 11.66
CA GLU A 117 -0.82 -25.64 12.29
C GLU A 117 0.07 -25.23 13.44
N ILE A 118 0.91 -24.20 13.24
CA ILE A 118 1.91 -23.76 14.22
C ILE A 118 2.03 -22.23 14.25
N GLY A 119 2.46 -21.73 15.41
CA GLY A 119 3.09 -20.43 15.57
C GLY A 119 2.31 -19.39 16.37
N ALA A 120 0.98 -19.38 16.34
CA ALA A 120 0.19 -18.40 17.09
C ALA A 120 -1.19 -18.95 17.48
N ALA A 121 -1.86 -18.25 18.40
CA ALA A 121 -3.25 -18.55 18.77
C ALA A 121 -4.24 -17.93 17.74
N ALA A 122 -4.11 -18.31 16.48
CA ALA A 122 -4.99 -17.85 15.38
C ALA A 122 -5.48 -19.06 14.57
N ARG A 123 -6.61 -18.93 13.91
CA ARG A 123 -7.14 -20.01 13.04
C ARG A 123 -6.52 -19.92 11.65
N PRO A 124 -5.90 -21.00 11.14
CA PRO A 124 -5.36 -21.01 9.79
C PRO A 124 -6.45 -21.22 8.74
N PHE A 125 -6.18 -20.82 7.50
CA PHE A 125 -6.86 -21.36 6.34
C PHE A 125 -6.28 -22.74 6.01
N LYS A 126 -7.16 -23.71 5.77
CA LYS A 126 -6.80 -25.09 5.45
C LYS A 126 -7.01 -25.34 3.97
N THR A 127 -6.08 -26.07 3.36
CA THR A 127 -6.15 -26.54 1.98
C THR A 127 -5.67 -28.00 1.90
N HIS A 128 -5.74 -28.61 0.72
CA HIS A 128 -5.30 -29.99 0.50
C HIS A 128 -4.27 -30.04 -0.62
N HIS A 129 -3.17 -30.76 -0.38
CA HIS A 129 -2.14 -31.03 -1.38
C HIS A 129 -2.45 -32.35 -2.12
N ASN A 130 -3.00 -32.25 -3.31
CA ASN A 130 -3.53 -33.43 -4.05
C ASN A 130 -2.50 -34.55 -4.27
N THR A 131 -1.27 -34.20 -4.66
CA THR A 131 -0.23 -35.19 -4.96
C THR A 131 0.28 -35.91 -3.71
N LEU A 132 0.36 -35.24 -2.60
CA LEU A 132 0.83 -35.79 -1.33
C LEU A 132 -0.31 -36.35 -0.48
N ASP A 133 -1.56 -36.18 -0.91
CA ASP A 133 -2.78 -36.58 -0.20
C ASP A 133 -2.75 -36.15 1.28
N MET A 134 -2.43 -34.89 1.52
CA MET A 134 -2.30 -34.35 2.87
C MET A 134 -2.87 -32.94 3.01
N ASP A 135 -3.37 -32.66 4.19
CA ASP A 135 -3.81 -31.31 4.53
C ASP A 135 -2.62 -30.36 4.73
N MET A 136 -2.78 -29.14 4.22
CA MET A 136 -1.83 -28.06 4.36
C MET A 136 -2.53 -26.81 4.92
N TYR A 137 -1.77 -25.93 5.52
CA TYR A 137 -2.26 -24.72 6.15
C TYR A 137 -1.55 -23.52 5.59
N LEU A 138 -2.27 -22.42 5.36
CA LEU A 138 -1.65 -21.12 5.11
C LEU A 138 -1.07 -20.58 6.42
N ARG A 139 0.15 -20.10 6.38
CA ARG A 139 0.88 -19.61 7.56
C ARG A 139 0.12 -18.48 8.28
N ILE A 140 0.14 -18.48 9.57
CA ILE A 140 -0.44 -17.47 10.46
C ILE A 140 0.62 -16.56 11.08
N GLU A 141 1.91 -16.86 10.85
CA GLU A 141 3.11 -16.15 11.30
C GLU A 141 4.35 -16.64 10.53
N THR A 142 5.51 -16.00 10.72
CA THR A 142 6.80 -16.37 10.10
C THR A 142 7.88 -16.76 11.14
N GLU A 143 7.60 -16.63 12.41
CA GLU A 143 8.50 -16.72 13.55
C GLU A 143 9.39 -17.97 13.53
N LEU A 144 8.78 -19.14 13.41
CA LEU A 144 9.50 -20.41 13.58
C LEU A 144 10.57 -20.61 12.50
N TYR A 145 10.25 -20.23 11.25
CA TYR A 145 11.22 -20.37 10.14
C TYR A 145 12.37 -19.37 10.29
N LEU A 146 12.08 -18.15 10.69
CA LEU A 146 13.12 -17.13 10.92
C LEU A 146 14.03 -17.54 12.08
N LYS A 147 13.50 -18.10 13.16
CA LYS A 147 14.29 -18.66 14.26
C LYS A 147 15.19 -19.82 13.82
N ARG A 148 14.70 -20.69 12.91
CA ARG A 148 15.52 -21.76 12.33
C ARG A 148 16.70 -21.22 11.53
N LEU A 149 16.53 -20.11 10.82
CA LEU A 149 17.62 -19.45 10.09
C LEU A 149 18.67 -18.87 11.05
N ILE A 150 18.25 -18.32 12.20
CA ILE A 150 19.18 -17.89 13.27
C ILE A 150 19.98 -19.08 13.78
N VAL A 151 19.34 -20.22 14.07
CA VAL A 151 20.04 -21.47 14.46
C VAL A 151 21.00 -21.94 13.37
N GLY A 152 20.64 -21.74 12.10
CA GLY A 152 21.48 -22.02 10.94
C GLY A 152 22.67 -21.06 10.73
N GLY A 153 22.82 -20.05 11.60
CA GLY A 153 23.95 -19.10 11.56
C GLY A 153 23.69 -17.79 10.81
N MET A 154 22.46 -17.53 10.38
CA MET A 154 22.08 -16.23 9.81
C MET A 154 21.75 -15.26 10.96
N HIS A 155 22.70 -14.43 11.35
CA HIS A 155 22.61 -13.64 12.58
C HIS A 155 21.59 -12.48 12.53
N ARG A 156 21.18 -12.03 11.34
CA ARG A 156 20.20 -10.96 11.15
C ARG A 156 19.34 -11.28 9.95
N VAL A 157 18.07 -11.57 10.18
CA VAL A 157 17.11 -11.92 9.14
C VAL A 157 15.82 -11.16 9.33
N TYR A 158 15.15 -10.87 8.24
CA TYR A 158 13.79 -10.35 8.26
C TYR A 158 12.98 -10.88 7.08
N GLU A 159 11.67 -10.87 7.22
CA GLU A 159 10.75 -11.19 6.15
C GLU A 159 9.65 -10.14 6.08
N VAL A 160 9.37 -9.67 4.88
CA VAL A 160 8.20 -8.83 4.57
C VAL A 160 7.22 -9.69 3.80
N GLY A 161 6.27 -10.28 4.51
CA GLY A 161 5.42 -11.31 3.94
C GLY A 161 3.93 -11.18 4.26
N ARG A 162 3.13 -11.93 3.50
CA ARG A 162 1.71 -12.11 3.79
C ARG A 162 1.54 -13.21 4.83
N ILE A 163 0.66 -12.94 5.79
CA ILE A 163 0.14 -13.94 6.71
C ILE A 163 -1.39 -13.99 6.63
N PHE A 164 -1.96 -15.10 7.08
CA PHE A 164 -3.35 -15.45 6.85
C PHE A 164 -4.00 -15.91 8.14
N ARG A 165 -5.09 -15.27 8.56
CA ARG A 165 -5.85 -15.66 9.75
C ARG A 165 -7.32 -15.77 9.40
N ASN A 166 -7.88 -16.95 9.53
CA ASN A 166 -9.28 -17.26 9.24
C ASN A 166 -10.18 -16.85 10.42
N GLU A 167 -10.26 -15.54 10.63
CA GLU A 167 -10.97 -14.92 11.73
C GLU A 167 -11.95 -13.85 11.20
N GLY A 168 -12.65 -13.16 12.11
CA GLY A 168 -13.60 -12.10 11.74
C GLY A 168 -12.93 -10.93 11.02
N MET A 169 -13.67 -10.29 10.13
CA MET A 169 -13.25 -9.10 9.40
C MET A 169 -13.93 -7.85 9.97
N ASP A 170 -13.15 -6.78 10.09
CA ASP A 170 -13.65 -5.43 10.37
C ASP A 170 -12.77 -4.39 9.66
N THR A 171 -12.94 -3.11 9.99
CA THR A 171 -12.16 -2.02 9.37
C THR A 171 -10.66 -2.04 9.70
N LYS A 172 -10.24 -2.84 10.68
CA LYS A 172 -8.85 -2.95 11.15
C LYS A 172 -8.27 -4.35 10.97
N HIS A 173 -9.11 -5.36 10.75
CA HIS A 173 -8.71 -6.76 10.65
C HIS A 173 -9.09 -7.32 9.29
N ASN A 174 -8.09 -7.75 8.55
CA ASN A 174 -8.23 -8.49 7.28
C ASN A 174 -7.78 -9.93 7.48
N PRO A 175 -8.39 -10.91 6.78
CA PRO A 175 -7.97 -12.31 6.85
C PRO A 175 -6.57 -12.54 6.25
N GLU A 176 -6.12 -11.66 5.37
CA GLU A 176 -4.73 -11.61 4.89
C GLU A 176 -4.15 -10.22 5.05
N PHE A 177 -2.94 -10.13 5.57
CA PHE A 177 -2.25 -8.87 5.79
C PHE A 177 -0.74 -9.02 5.69
N THR A 178 -0.05 -7.91 5.45
CA THR A 178 1.41 -7.87 5.38
C THR A 178 1.99 -7.60 6.75
N THR A 179 2.97 -8.41 7.13
CA THR A 179 3.79 -8.19 8.33
C THR A 179 5.23 -7.97 7.94
N VAL A 180 5.97 -7.34 8.85
CA VAL A 180 7.43 -7.35 8.89
C VAL A 180 7.81 -8.03 10.18
N GLU A 181 8.57 -9.11 10.07
CA GLU A 181 9.10 -9.83 11.22
C GLU A 181 10.61 -9.93 11.08
N LEU A 182 11.34 -9.68 12.16
CA LEU A 182 12.80 -9.65 12.13
C LEU A 182 13.39 -10.31 13.37
N TYR A 183 14.55 -10.92 13.19
CA TYR A 183 15.31 -11.58 14.27
C TYR A 183 16.79 -11.21 14.16
N GLN A 184 17.39 -10.96 15.33
CA GLN A 184 18.81 -10.66 15.43
C GLN A 184 19.42 -11.47 16.59
N ALA A 185 20.49 -12.21 16.29
CA ALA A 185 21.30 -12.88 17.29
C ALA A 185 22.18 -11.88 18.05
N PHE A 186 22.60 -12.25 19.25
CA PHE A 186 23.54 -11.49 20.10
C PHE A 186 23.05 -10.08 20.47
N THR A 187 21.74 -9.91 20.60
CA THR A 187 21.11 -8.70 21.13
C THR A 187 20.05 -9.08 22.16
N ASP A 188 19.59 -8.10 22.91
CA ASP A 188 18.48 -8.24 23.85
C ASP A 188 17.24 -7.44 23.36
N PHE A 189 16.19 -7.42 24.16
CA PHE A 189 14.97 -6.69 23.85
C PHE A 189 15.19 -5.17 23.79
N HIS A 190 16.18 -4.62 24.52
CA HIS A 190 16.50 -3.18 24.44
C HIS A 190 17.07 -2.82 23.08
N GLY A 191 17.99 -3.64 22.54
CA GLY A 191 18.52 -3.43 21.19
C GLY A 191 17.45 -3.50 20.10
N ILE A 192 16.44 -4.36 20.25
CA ILE A 192 15.29 -4.41 19.32
C ILE A 192 14.37 -3.20 19.50
N MET A 193 14.15 -2.72 20.73
CA MET A 193 13.40 -1.50 20.99
C MET A 193 14.05 -0.29 20.30
N ASP A 194 15.38 -0.12 20.48
CA ASP A 194 16.13 0.96 19.83
C ASP A 194 16.02 0.88 18.30
N LEU A 195 16.17 -0.32 17.74
CA LEU A 195 16.04 -0.56 16.28
C LEU A 195 14.66 -0.13 15.75
N VAL A 196 13.59 -0.51 16.45
CA VAL A 196 12.20 -0.21 16.03
C VAL A 196 11.90 1.28 16.16
N GLU A 197 12.35 1.93 17.24
CA GLU A 197 12.19 3.37 17.42
C GLU A 197 12.90 4.15 16.30
N GLU A 198 14.15 3.80 16.00
CA GLU A 198 14.92 4.45 14.95
C GLU A 198 14.31 4.21 13.57
N MET A 199 13.83 3.00 13.28
CA MET A 199 13.16 2.66 12.03
C MET A 199 11.89 3.50 11.83
N ASN A 200 11.02 3.60 12.83
CA ASN A 200 9.80 4.40 12.74
C ASN A 200 10.09 5.89 12.52
N LYS A 201 11.07 6.44 13.24
CA LYS A 201 11.52 7.82 13.07
C LYS A 201 12.03 8.09 11.65
N GLN A 202 12.89 7.21 11.12
CA GLN A 202 13.42 7.35 9.77
C GLN A 202 12.33 7.25 8.70
N ILE A 203 11.40 6.29 8.85
CA ILE A 203 10.27 6.13 7.93
C ILE A 203 9.40 7.39 7.92
N ALA A 204 9.06 7.94 9.09
CA ALA A 204 8.26 9.17 9.18
C ALA A 204 8.94 10.34 8.46
N LEU A 205 10.23 10.54 8.68
CA LEU A 205 11.01 11.58 8.00
C LEU A 205 11.03 11.39 6.48
N ASN A 206 11.34 10.20 6.00
CA ASN A 206 11.53 9.95 4.57
C ASN A 206 10.22 9.91 3.78
N VAL A 207 9.12 9.47 4.40
CA VAL A 207 7.82 9.32 3.73
C VAL A 207 6.92 10.54 3.92
N CYS A 208 6.94 11.15 5.12
CA CYS A 208 6.06 12.27 5.46
C CYS A 208 6.80 13.63 5.48
N GLY A 209 8.14 13.63 5.43
CA GLY A 209 8.95 14.85 5.53
C GLY A 209 9.06 15.42 6.96
N SER A 210 8.48 14.76 7.95
CA SER A 210 8.48 15.17 9.36
C SER A 210 8.31 13.95 10.27
N THR A 211 8.86 13.99 11.48
CA THR A 211 8.53 13.02 12.54
C THR A 211 7.17 13.28 13.15
N VAL A 212 6.70 14.54 13.13
CA VAL A 212 5.36 14.89 13.60
C VAL A 212 4.35 14.66 12.47
N ILE A 213 3.41 13.76 12.69
CA ILE A 213 2.35 13.40 11.73
C ILE A 213 0.98 13.66 12.35
N THR A 214 0.00 14.03 11.53
CA THR A 214 -1.38 14.16 11.96
C THR A 214 -2.16 12.88 11.64
N TYR A 215 -2.73 12.25 12.63
CA TYR A 215 -3.60 11.09 12.48
C TYR A 215 -4.94 11.30 13.20
N GLN A 216 -6.04 11.23 12.48
CA GLN A 216 -7.40 11.48 12.99
C GLN A 216 -7.53 12.81 13.77
N GLY A 217 -6.88 13.86 13.27
CA GLY A 217 -6.90 15.20 13.89
C GLY A 217 -5.99 15.37 15.12
N LYS A 218 -5.19 14.35 15.47
CA LYS A 218 -4.23 14.42 16.56
C LYS A 218 -2.81 14.42 16.01
N GLU A 219 -1.95 15.24 16.59
CA GLU A 219 -0.51 15.20 16.30
C GLU A 219 0.16 14.06 17.07
N ILE A 220 0.99 13.30 16.36
CA ILE A 220 1.77 12.18 16.89
C ILE A 220 3.23 12.43 16.49
N ASP A 221 4.12 12.51 17.46
CA ASP A 221 5.56 12.60 17.21
C ASP A 221 6.20 11.22 17.17
N MET A 222 6.47 10.74 15.95
CA MET A 222 7.16 9.47 15.70
C MET A 222 8.66 9.53 16.06
N GLY A 223 9.19 10.73 16.33
CA GLY A 223 10.57 10.93 16.80
C GLY A 223 10.75 10.70 18.31
N GLN A 224 9.64 10.62 19.04
CA GLN A 224 9.60 10.44 20.50
C GLN A 224 8.62 9.32 20.87
N ILE A 225 8.78 8.15 20.25
CA ILE A 225 7.96 6.98 20.59
C ILE A 225 8.30 6.57 22.02
N GLY A 226 7.28 6.59 22.91
CA GLY A 226 7.42 6.16 24.27
C GLY A 226 7.48 4.62 24.39
N ARG A 227 8.15 4.15 25.43
CA ARG A 227 8.17 2.73 25.81
C ARG A 227 7.20 2.51 26.95
N ALA A 228 6.29 1.53 26.82
CA ALA A 228 5.37 1.14 27.86
C ALA A 228 5.61 -0.32 28.26
N SER A 229 5.59 -0.60 29.56
CA SER A 229 5.60 -1.98 30.06
C SER A 229 4.21 -2.57 30.00
N CYS A 230 4.09 -3.91 29.99
CA CYS A 230 2.79 -4.61 30.04
C CYS A 230 1.94 -4.27 31.28
N ARG A 231 2.53 -3.59 32.27
CA ARG A 231 1.85 -3.15 33.50
C ARG A 231 1.28 -1.73 33.40
N GLU A 232 1.74 -0.97 32.43
CA GLU A 232 1.24 0.38 32.18
C GLU A 232 0.00 0.29 31.28
N ARG A 233 -1.11 0.86 31.74
CA ARG A 233 -2.29 1.01 30.91
C ARG A 233 -2.02 2.14 29.90
N VAL A 234 -1.95 1.76 28.66
CA VAL A 234 -1.88 2.69 27.54
C VAL A 234 -3.21 3.42 27.39
#